data_9bb602c6ce1cbf22241619653202d526
#
_entry.id   9bb602c6ce1cbf22241619653202d526
#
_cell.length_a   1.000
_cell.length_b   1.000
_cell.length_c   1.000
_cell.angle_alpha   90.00
_cell.angle_beta   90.00
_cell.angle_gamma   90.00
#
_symmetry.space_group_name_H-M   'P 1'
#
loop_
_entity.id
_entity.type
_entity.pdbx_description
1 polymer ?
#
loop_
_entity_poly.entity_id
_entity_poly.type
_entity_poly.pdbx_seq_one_letter_code
_entity_poly.pdbx_strand_id
1 'polypeptide(L)'
;WAVTTMNDFTDVLETITQNARRGHERAGDYHGEDGLLYCGRCRTRKEHRLELDTDPPKVVTVPVMCKCEEERQEAQRKEEERIKFRQDCERLRRDGITDPSYLVNTFAQDDNRNPAVSDVCRKYVDHWEEMKADNIGILFYGGVGTGKSFLACCIANALIDRCVKASVTNFPRIMNRLQGFGEDKQSFLDKLNRYDCL
;
A
#
# COMPACT_ATOMS: atom_id res chain seq x y z
N TRP A 1 -33.37 -28.43 14.26
CA TRP A 1 -33.25 -26.95 14.30
C TRP A 1 -33.23 -26.58 15.77
N ALA A 2 -32.05 -26.25 16.36
CA ALA A 2 -31.95 -25.71 17.70
C ALA A 2 -32.33 -24.22 17.63
N VAL A 3 -33.40 -23.83 18.28
CA VAL A 3 -33.76 -22.42 18.46
C VAL A 3 -32.90 -21.93 19.61
N THR A 4 -31.86 -21.19 19.32
CA THR A 4 -31.07 -20.46 20.32
C THR A 4 -31.96 -19.36 20.89
N THR A 5 -32.30 -19.46 22.18
CA THR A 5 -33.11 -18.45 22.84
C THR A 5 -32.27 -17.18 23.11
N MET A 6 -32.92 -16.03 23.23
CA MET A 6 -32.26 -14.73 23.45
C MET A 6 -31.39 -14.71 24.71
N ASN A 7 -31.69 -15.59 25.71
CA ASN A 7 -30.88 -15.78 26.92
C ASN A 7 -29.51 -16.43 26.61
N ASP A 8 -29.47 -17.44 25.71
CA ASP A 8 -28.20 -18.07 25.31
C ASP A 8 -27.23 -17.08 24.62
N PHE A 9 -27.77 -16.12 23.84
CA PHE A 9 -26.95 -15.10 23.17
C PHE A 9 -26.30 -14.11 24.17
N THR A 10 -27.03 -13.70 25.17
CA THR A 10 -26.49 -12.80 26.21
C THR A 10 -25.44 -13.47 27.09
N ASP A 11 -25.60 -14.73 27.42
CA ASP A 11 -24.61 -15.52 28.18
C ASP A 11 -23.33 -15.75 27.38
N VAL A 12 -23.44 -15.95 26.07
CA VAL A 12 -22.30 -16.03 25.15
C VAL A 12 -21.57 -14.69 25.07
N LEU A 13 -22.30 -13.58 24.95
CA LEU A 13 -21.68 -12.23 24.94
C LEU A 13 -20.97 -11.92 26.28
N GLU A 14 -21.57 -12.27 27.44
CA GLU A 14 -20.92 -12.10 28.73
C GLU A 14 -19.63 -12.92 28.84
N THR A 15 -19.64 -14.14 28.35
CA THR A 15 -18.45 -15.01 28.34
C THR A 15 -17.34 -14.45 27.43
N ILE A 16 -17.69 -13.98 26.23
CA ILE A 16 -16.76 -13.36 25.29
C ILE A 16 -16.15 -12.09 25.89
N THR A 17 -16.99 -11.22 26.47
CA THR A 17 -16.53 -9.96 27.05
C THR A 17 -15.67 -10.18 28.29
N GLN A 18 -15.99 -11.15 29.15
CA GLN A 18 -15.15 -11.51 30.29
C GLN A 18 -13.78 -12.05 29.86
N ASN A 19 -13.73 -12.91 28.84
CA ASN A 19 -12.47 -13.41 28.31
C ASN A 19 -11.63 -12.30 27.66
N ALA A 20 -12.26 -11.39 26.92
CA ALA A 20 -11.60 -10.23 26.34
C ALA A 20 -11.03 -9.28 27.42
N ARG A 21 -11.74 -9.07 28.52
CA ARG A 21 -11.29 -8.24 29.65
C ARG A 21 -10.04 -8.82 30.32
N ARG A 22 -9.99 -10.15 30.54
CA ARG A 22 -8.82 -10.80 31.21
C ARG A 22 -7.51 -10.59 30.49
N GLY A 23 -7.52 -10.48 29.16
CA GLY A 23 -6.31 -10.21 28.35
C GLY A 23 -6.01 -8.73 28.15
N HIS A 24 -6.91 -7.83 28.58
CA HIS A 24 -6.82 -6.40 28.29
C HIS A 24 -6.11 -5.59 29.38
N GLU A 25 -6.09 -6.08 30.61
CA GLU A 25 -5.39 -5.46 31.73
C GLU A 25 -3.87 -5.65 31.62
N ARG A 26 -3.12 -4.59 31.81
CA ARG A 26 -1.65 -4.57 31.79
C ARG A 26 -1.09 -4.06 33.12
N ALA A 27 0.14 -4.40 33.39
CA ALA A 27 0.84 -3.89 34.57
C ALA A 27 0.84 -2.35 34.57
N GLY A 28 0.34 -1.77 35.66
CA GLY A 28 0.21 -0.33 35.83
C GLY A 28 -1.18 0.25 35.49
N ASP A 29 -2.08 -0.55 34.94
CA ASP A 29 -3.49 -0.15 34.78
C ASP A 29 -4.19 -0.09 36.15
N TYR A 30 -5.22 0.73 36.26
CA TYR A 30 -5.93 0.92 37.53
C TYR A 30 -7.45 1.08 37.32
N HIS A 31 -8.22 0.76 38.34
CA HIS A 31 -9.67 0.98 38.33
C HIS A 31 -10.00 2.38 38.87
N GLY A 32 -10.79 3.13 38.10
CA GLY A 32 -11.29 4.43 38.53
C GLY A 32 -12.43 4.32 39.57
N GLU A 33 -12.92 5.46 40.03
CA GLU A 33 -14.04 5.54 40.97
C GLU A 33 -15.33 4.95 40.37
N ASP A 34 -15.47 4.95 39.06
CA ASP A 34 -16.59 4.35 38.31
C ASP A 34 -16.45 2.82 38.16
N GLY A 35 -15.37 2.22 38.69
CA GLY A 35 -15.09 0.79 38.63
C GLY A 35 -14.65 0.30 37.24
N LEU A 36 -14.37 1.20 36.30
CA LEU A 36 -13.85 0.87 34.98
C LEU A 36 -12.32 0.86 34.95
N LEU A 37 -11.75 0.07 34.07
CA LEU A 37 -10.30 -0.02 33.88
C LEU A 37 -9.77 1.21 33.10
N TYR A 38 -8.68 1.79 33.59
CA TYR A 38 -7.95 2.90 32.99
C TYR A 38 -6.51 2.54 32.72
N CYS A 39 -5.96 3.07 31.62
CA CYS A 39 -4.57 2.89 31.26
C CYS A 39 -3.66 3.65 32.22
N GLY A 40 -2.69 2.96 32.85
CA GLY A 40 -1.72 3.58 33.76
C GLY A 40 -0.79 4.60 33.08
N ARG A 41 -0.64 4.54 31.74
CA ARG A 41 0.23 5.44 30.98
C ARG A 41 -0.49 6.71 30.51
N CYS A 42 -1.61 6.58 29.80
CA CYS A 42 -2.33 7.71 29.21
C CYS A 42 -3.59 8.13 29.98
N ARG A 43 -3.93 7.40 31.04
CA ARG A 43 -5.09 7.65 31.91
C ARG A 43 -6.44 7.71 31.20
N THR A 44 -6.52 7.16 29.97
CA THR A 44 -7.78 7.00 29.26
C THR A 44 -8.45 5.69 29.63
N ARG A 45 -9.77 5.63 29.47
CA ARG A 45 -10.55 4.42 29.72
C ARG A 45 -10.11 3.28 28.83
N LYS A 46 -10.09 2.08 29.38
CA LYS A 46 -9.88 0.80 28.68
C LYS A 46 -11.14 -0.06 28.70
N GLU A 47 -12.19 0.41 29.33
CA GLU A 47 -13.48 -0.24 29.39
C GLU A 47 -14.61 0.76 29.16
N HIS A 48 -15.70 0.27 28.57
CA HIS A 48 -16.93 1.02 28.37
C HIS A 48 -18.13 0.18 28.78
N ARG A 49 -19.14 0.80 29.38
CA ARG A 49 -20.41 0.15 29.70
C ARG A 49 -21.38 0.35 28.56
N LEU A 50 -21.91 -0.75 28.06
CA LEU A 50 -22.97 -0.77 27.06
C LEU A 50 -24.25 -1.27 27.74
N GLU A 51 -25.31 -0.51 27.58
CA GLU A 51 -26.65 -0.92 27.96
C GLU A 51 -27.27 -1.68 26.79
N LEU A 52 -27.65 -2.93 27.04
CA LEU A 52 -28.32 -3.76 26.06
C LEU A 52 -29.83 -3.60 26.25
N ASP A 53 -30.53 -3.34 25.16
CA ASP A 53 -31.99 -3.27 25.12
C ASP A 53 -32.58 -4.69 25.18
N THR A 54 -32.56 -5.25 26.40
CA THR A 54 -33.07 -6.58 26.70
C THR A 54 -34.11 -6.45 27.81
N ASP A 55 -35.01 -7.42 27.95
CA ASP A 55 -35.99 -7.47 29.03
C ASP A 55 -35.64 -8.59 30.02
N PRO A 56 -35.12 -8.31 31.23
CA PRO A 56 -34.77 -6.99 31.78
C PRO A 56 -33.48 -6.40 31.11
N PRO A 57 -33.32 -5.05 31.13
CA PRO A 57 -32.15 -4.40 30.54
C PRO A 57 -30.87 -4.86 31.25
N LYS A 58 -29.85 -5.21 30.45
CA LYS A 58 -28.55 -5.67 30.92
C LYS A 58 -27.45 -4.66 30.60
N VAL A 59 -26.49 -4.49 31.51
CA VAL A 59 -25.31 -3.67 31.34
C VAL A 59 -24.10 -4.59 31.14
N VAL A 60 -23.41 -4.50 30.00
CA VAL A 60 -22.21 -5.27 29.70
C VAL A 60 -21.01 -4.33 29.65
N THR A 61 -19.91 -4.69 30.31
CA THR A 61 -18.65 -3.94 30.22
C THR A 61 -17.78 -4.54 29.14
N VAL A 62 -17.46 -3.75 28.13
CA VAL A 62 -16.64 -4.14 27.00
C VAL A 62 -15.26 -3.49 27.05
N PRO A 63 -14.18 -4.17 26.68
CA PRO A 63 -12.87 -3.56 26.56
C PRO A 63 -12.84 -2.59 25.37
N VAL A 64 -12.20 -1.43 25.56
CA VAL A 64 -11.93 -0.44 24.53
C VAL A 64 -10.45 -0.08 24.53
N MET A 65 -9.93 0.26 23.37
CA MET A 65 -8.52 0.66 23.27
C MET A 65 -8.29 1.99 23.96
N CYS A 66 -7.21 2.09 24.71
CA CYS A 66 -6.76 3.36 25.25
C CYS A 66 -5.99 4.15 24.15
N LYS A 67 -5.89 5.47 24.34
CA LYS A 67 -5.26 6.37 23.38
C LYS A 67 -3.84 5.93 22.99
N CYS A 68 -3.01 5.50 23.92
CA CYS A 68 -1.64 5.06 23.60
C CYS A 68 -1.58 3.71 22.86
N GLU A 69 -2.60 2.87 22.97
CA GLU A 69 -2.74 1.64 22.20
C GLU A 69 -3.20 1.94 20.77
N GLU A 70 -4.16 2.86 20.62
CA GLU A 70 -4.60 3.35 19.31
C GLU A 70 -3.45 3.97 18.55
N GLU A 71 -2.67 4.87 19.18
CA GLU A 71 -1.48 5.49 18.59
C GLU A 71 -0.44 4.46 18.17
N ARG A 72 -0.25 3.42 19.01
CA ARG A 72 0.70 2.33 18.68
C ARG A 72 0.23 1.51 17.51
N GLN A 73 -1.04 1.12 17.47
CA GLN A 73 -1.61 0.36 16.36
C GLN A 73 -1.60 1.16 15.07
N GLU A 74 -1.91 2.46 15.14
CA GLU A 74 -1.84 3.34 13.97
C GLU A 74 -0.41 3.48 13.44
N ALA A 75 0.58 3.64 14.32
CA ALA A 75 1.99 3.68 13.95
C ALA A 75 2.45 2.36 13.31
N GLN A 76 2.03 1.22 13.89
CA GLN A 76 2.33 -0.10 13.33
C GLN A 76 1.69 -0.28 11.95
N ARG A 77 0.43 0.08 11.78
CA ARG A 77 -0.28 0.01 10.49
C ARG A 77 0.41 0.86 9.42
N LYS A 78 0.80 2.09 9.76
CA LYS A 78 1.55 2.97 8.85
C LYS A 78 2.89 2.37 8.43
N GLU A 79 3.59 1.73 9.35
CA GLU A 79 4.86 1.05 9.05
C GLU A 79 4.65 -0.18 8.16
N GLU A 80 3.63 -0.99 8.43
CA GLU A 80 3.26 -2.14 7.59
C GLU A 80 2.88 -1.70 6.17
N GLU A 81 2.07 -0.63 6.04
CA GLU A 81 1.72 -0.03 4.75
C GLU A 81 2.96 0.47 4.00
N ARG A 82 3.91 1.11 4.72
CA ARG A 82 5.17 1.60 4.15
C ARG A 82 6.05 0.44 3.65
N ILE A 83 6.15 -0.63 4.43
CA ILE A 83 6.91 -1.83 4.05
C ILE A 83 6.29 -2.48 2.82
N LYS A 84 4.96 -2.66 2.82
CA LYS A 84 4.21 -3.23 1.70
C LYS A 84 4.39 -2.41 0.42
N PHE A 85 4.24 -1.09 0.52
CA PHE A 85 4.45 -0.17 -0.60
C PHE A 85 5.85 -0.34 -1.21
N ARG A 86 6.91 -0.39 -0.37
CA ARG A 86 8.28 -0.60 -0.83
C ARG A 86 8.45 -1.95 -1.54
N GLN A 87 7.90 -3.01 -0.96
CA GLN A 87 7.95 -4.35 -1.57
C GLN A 87 7.23 -4.40 -2.92
N ASP A 88 6.09 -3.74 -3.04
CA ASP A 88 5.35 -3.63 -4.29
C ASP A 88 6.16 -2.86 -5.35
N CYS A 89 6.77 -1.72 -5.01
CA CYS A 89 7.63 -0.98 -5.92
C CYS A 89 8.86 -1.80 -6.35
N GLU A 90 9.51 -2.53 -5.44
CA GLU A 90 10.65 -3.41 -5.77
C GLU A 90 10.24 -4.56 -6.70
N ARG A 91 9.05 -5.12 -6.49
CA ARG A 91 8.50 -6.14 -7.39
C ARG A 91 8.26 -5.56 -8.79
N LEU A 92 7.58 -4.41 -8.88
CA LEU A 92 7.34 -3.73 -10.16
C LEU A 92 8.65 -3.40 -10.88
N ARG A 93 9.69 -3.01 -10.16
CA ARG A 93 11.01 -2.71 -10.72
C ARG A 93 11.66 -3.95 -11.35
N ARG A 94 11.63 -5.08 -10.66
CA ARG A 94 12.17 -6.35 -11.20
C ARG A 94 11.40 -6.83 -12.41
N ASP A 95 10.07 -6.66 -12.39
CA ASP A 95 9.20 -7.13 -13.47
C ASP A 95 9.27 -6.21 -14.71
N GLY A 96 9.35 -4.90 -14.48
CA GLY A 96 9.31 -3.88 -15.53
C GLY A 96 10.66 -3.54 -16.14
N ILE A 97 11.75 -3.58 -15.36
CA ILE A 97 13.10 -3.22 -15.83
C ILE A 97 13.99 -4.45 -15.78
N THR A 98 14.08 -5.12 -16.91
CA THR A 98 14.83 -6.39 -17.01
C THR A 98 16.32 -6.21 -17.29
N ASP A 99 16.77 -5.04 -17.74
CA ASP A 99 18.19 -4.72 -17.94
C ASP A 99 18.72 -3.92 -16.76
N PRO A 100 19.71 -4.47 -16.02
CA PRO A 100 20.26 -3.77 -14.84
C PRO A 100 20.85 -2.39 -15.15
N SER A 101 21.30 -2.15 -16.40
CA SER A 101 21.86 -0.85 -16.79
C SER A 101 20.81 0.27 -16.80
N TYR A 102 19.54 -0.07 -16.91
CA TYR A 102 18.43 0.90 -16.87
C TYR A 102 17.99 1.25 -15.46
N LEU A 103 18.33 0.42 -14.47
CA LEU A 103 17.97 0.68 -13.06
C LEU A 103 18.69 1.89 -12.47
N VAL A 104 19.89 2.18 -12.95
CA VAL A 104 20.70 3.30 -12.48
C VAL A 104 20.32 4.64 -13.11
N ASN A 105 19.55 4.62 -14.20
CA ASN A 105 19.14 5.81 -14.91
C ASN A 105 17.97 6.48 -14.18
N THR A 106 18.30 7.38 -13.29
CA THR A 106 17.33 8.15 -12.50
C THR A 106 17.54 9.66 -12.72
N PHE A 107 16.55 10.47 -12.41
CA PHE A 107 16.69 11.93 -12.48
C PHE A 107 17.77 12.49 -11.54
N ALA A 108 18.20 11.74 -10.53
CA ALA A 108 19.32 12.12 -9.67
C ALA A 108 20.69 12.01 -10.39
N GLN A 109 20.77 11.17 -11.43
CA GLN A 109 21.95 10.96 -12.26
C GLN A 109 21.97 11.82 -13.52
N ASP A 110 20.96 12.67 -13.69
CA ASP A 110 20.84 13.55 -14.84
C ASP A 110 21.94 14.63 -14.78
N ASP A 111 22.83 14.65 -15.77
CA ASP A 111 23.90 15.63 -15.91
C ASP A 111 23.40 17.00 -16.42
N ASN A 112 22.09 17.10 -16.60
CA ASN A 112 21.38 18.32 -16.96
C ASN A 112 21.87 18.98 -18.27
N ARG A 113 22.32 18.17 -19.23
CA ARG A 113 22.76 18.67 -20.57
C ARG A 113 21.65 19.38 -21.34
N ASN A 114 20.41 18.96 -21.11
CA ASN A 114 19.22 19.60 -21.69
C ASN A 114 18.15 19.83 -20.61
N PRO A 115 18.29 20.91 -19.81
CA PRO A 115 17.39 21.18 -18.68
C PRO A 115 15.92 21.24 -19.07
N ALA A 116 15.63 21.83 -20.25
CA ALA A 116 14.26 22.00 -20.70
C ALA A 116 13.57 20.65 -20.95
N VAL A 117 14.28 19.68 -21.53
CA VAL A 117 13.72 18.33 -21.76
C VAL A 117 13.62 17.57 -20.43
N SER A 118 14.61 17.68 -19.56
CA SER A 118 14.58 17.08 -18.22
C SER A 118 13.40 17.60 -17.39
N ASP A 119 13.11 18.90 -17.46
CA ASP A 119 11.97 19.50 -16.79
C ASP A 119 10.64 19.02 -17.33
N VAL A 120 10.51 18.84 -18.65
CA VAL A 120 9.31 18.26 -19.26
C VAL A 120 9.10 16.82 -18.77
N CYS A 121 10.19 16.02 -18.71
CA CYS A 121 10.10 14.64 -18.21
C CYS A 121 9.70 14.58 -16.72
N ARG A 122 10.21 15.47 -15.88
CA ARG A 122 9.82 15.56 -14.46
C ARG A 122 8.36 15.96 -14.32
N LYS A 123 7.91 16.99 -15.05
CA LYS A 123 6.51 17.42 -15.07
C LYS A 123 5.57 16.31 -15.55
N TYR A 124 5.97 15.53 -16.55
CA TYR A 124 5.21 14.38 -17.01
C TYR A 124 4.96 13.36 -15.88
N VAL A 125 6.01 13.04 -15.11
CA VAL A 125 5.90 12.14 -13.96
C VAL A 125 5.05 12.77 -12.85
N ASP A 126 5.18 14.08 -12.62
CA ASP A 126 4.41 14.77 -11.57
C ASP A 126 2.91 14.83 -11.87
N HIS A 127 2.54 14.93 -13.15
CA HIS A 127 1.15 14.96 -13.62
C HIS A 127 0.72 13.62 -14.23
N TRP A 128 1.34 12.52 -13.80
CA TRP A 128 1.11 11.19 -14.38
C TRP A 128 -0.37 10.79 -14.48
N GLU A 129 -1.16 11.04 -13.46
CA GLU A 129 -2.58 10.65 -13.45
C GLU A 129 -3.38 11.37 -14.54
N GLU A 130 -3.08 12.65 -14.79
CA GLU A 130 -3.67 13.43 -15.87
C GLU A 130 -3.20 12.93 -17.23
N MET A 131 -1.89 12.72 -17.39
CA MET A 131 -1.31 12.20 -18.63
C MET A 131 -1.87 10.83 -18.99
N LYS A 132 -2.04 9.96 -17.99
CA LYS A 132 -2.65 8.64 -18.15
C LYS A 132 -4.12 8.74 -18.54
N ALA A 133 -4.91 9.58 -17.89
CA ALA A 133 -6.33 9.78 -18.16
C ALA A 133 -6.58 10.27 -19.59
N ASP A 134 -5.71 11.17 -20.06
CA ASP A 134 -5.79 11.75 -21.41
C ASP A 134 -5.04 10.93 -22.46
N ASN A 135 -4.46 9.79 -22.06
CA ASN A 135 -3.66 8.90 -22.91
C ASN A 135 -2.51 9.64 -23.62
N ILE A 136 -1.82 10.53 -22.92
CA ILE A 136 -0.72 11.34 -23.42
C ILE A 136 0.61 10.61 -23.17
N GLY A 137 1.36 10.33 -24.24
CA GLY A 137 2.70 9.77 -24.19
C GLY A 137 3.77 10.79 -24.59
N ILE A 138 5.07 10.45 -24.39
CA ILE A 138 6.21 11.25 -24.85
C ILE A 138 6.92 10.56 -25.99
N LEU A 139 7.14 11.28 -27.08
CA LEU A 139 7.99 10.84 -28.18
C LEU A 139 9.35 11.56 -28.12
N PHE A 140 10.42 10.80 -27.89
CA PHE A 140 11.79 11.31 -27.96
C PHE A 140 12.36 11.10 -29.36
N TYR A 141 12.85 12.16 -30.00
CA TYR A 141 13.53 12.11 -31.29
C TYR A 141 14.84 12.90 -31.29
N GLY A 142 15.74 12.58 -32.19
CA GLY A 142 17.06 13.24 -32.30
C GLY A 142 18.20 12.27 -32.54
N GLY A 143 19.43 12.75 -32.67
CA GLY A 143 20.63 11.99 -32.94
C GLY A 143 21.01 10.95 -31.87
N VAL A 144 22.02 10.11 -32.20
CA VAL A 144 22.56 9.15 -31.24
C VAL A 144 23.30 9.89 -30.11
N GLY A 145 23.22 9.39 -28.88
CA GLY A 145 23.92 9.97 -27.70
C GLY A 145 23.27 11.20 -27.08
N THR A 146 22.04 11.59 -27.50
CA THR A 146 21.34 12.77 -26.96
C THR A 146 20.56 12.50 -25.67
N GLY A 147 20.71 11.35 -25.01
CA GLY A 147 20.09 11.04 -23.72
C GLY A 147 18.63 10.54 -23.78
N LYS A 148 18.06 10.27 -24.97
CA LYS A 148 16.66 9.82 -25.10
C LYS A 148 16.32 8.60 -24.26
N SER A 149 17.10 7.52 -24.36
CA SER A 149 16.89 6.29 -23.61
C SER A 149 17.14 6.50 -22.12
N PHE A 150 18.09 7.37 -21.75
CA PHE A 150 18.33 7.73 -20.37
C PHE A 150 17.09 8.40 -19.75
N LEU A 151 16.53 9.43 -20.41
CA LEU A 151 15.35 10.13 -19.91
C LEU A 151 14.09 9.23 -19.88
N ALA A 152 13.92 8.35 -20.87
CA ALA A 152 12.84 7.36 -20.83
C ALA A 152 12.97 6.41 -19.63
N CYS A 153 14.19 5.96 -19.33
CA CYS A 153 14.45 5.17 -18.13
C CYS A 153 14.24 5.96 -16.83
N CYS A 154 14.59 7.26 -16.80
CA CYS A 154 14.33 8.14 -15.65
C CYS A 154 12.83 8.23 -15.35
N ILE A 155 12.00 8.41 -16.39
CA ILE A 155 10.53 8.42 -16.26
C ILE A 155 10.05 7.09 -15.71
N ALA A 156 10.44 5.96 -16.29
CA ALA A 156 10.01 4.64 -15.86
C ALA A 156 10.39 4.36 -14.39
N ASN A 157 11.64 4.64 -14.01
CA ASN A 157 12.08 4.49 -12.62
C ASN A 157 11.28 5.37 -11.66
N ALA A 158 11.05 6.63 -12.01
CA ALA A 158 10.29 7.57 -11.17
C ALA A 158 8.81 7.18 -11.03
N LEU A 159 8.19 6.62 -12.09
CA LEU A 159 6.84 6.08 -12.04
C LEU A 159 6.76 4.82 -11.17
N ILE A 160 7.76 3.93 -11.27
CA ILE A 160 7.84 2.73 -10.41
C ILE A 160 8.01 3.12 -8.94
N ASP A 161 8.76 4.17 -8.63
CA ASP A 161 8.89 4.71 -7.26
C ASP A 161 7.55 5.20 -6.68
N ARG A 162 6.58 5.50 -7.54
CA ARG A 162 5.18 5.81 -7.19
C ARG A 162 4.26 4.58 -7.28
N CYS A 163 4.83 3.37 -7.39
CA CYS A 163 4.11 2.11 -7.59
C CYS A 163 3.24 2.04 -8.86
N VAL A 164 3.57 2.83 -9.88
CA VAL A 164 2.98 2.71 -11.22
C VAL A 164 3.63 1.54 -11.97
N LYS A 165 2.84 0.76 -12.69
CA LYS A 165 3.32 -0.37 -13.49
C LYS A 165 3.95 0.14 -14.77
N ALA A 166 5.25 0.44 -14.71
CA ALA A 166 6.02 0.87 -15.88
C ALA A 166 7.01 -0.23 -16.32
N SER A 167 7.30 -0.29 -17.64
CA SER A 167 8.28 -1.20 -18.19
C SER A 167 9.18 -0.52 -19.21
N VAL A 168 10.45 -0.90 -19.20
CA VAL A 168 11.44 -0.47 -20.20
C VAL A 168 11.80 -1.66 -21.07
N THR A 169 11.52 -1.53 -22.37
CA THR A 169 11.80 -2.56 -23.36
C THR A 169 12.30 -1.93 -24.68
N ASN A 170 12.66 -2.75 -25.64
CA ASN A 170 12.98 -2.31 -27.01
C ASN A 170 12.31 -3.22 -28.04
N PHE A 171 12.10 -2.66 -29.22
CA PHE A 171 11.42 -3.38 -30.30
C PHE A 171 12.10 -4.70 -30.70
N PRO A 172 13.43 -4.80 -30.85
CA PRO A 172 14.09 -6.07 -31.13
C PRO A 172 13.80 -7.16 -30.09
N ARG A 173 13.74 -6.79 -28.83
CA ARG A 173 13.42 -7.74 -27.75
C ARG A 173 11.97 -8.24 -27.84
N ILE A 174 11.03 -7.34 -28.13
CA ILE A 174 9.63 -7.71 -28.35
C ILE A 174 9.55 -8.67 -29.54
N MET A 175 10.18 -8.35 -30.67
CA MET A 175 10.16 -9.17 -31.87
C MET A 175 10.80 -10.55 -31.65
N ASN A 176 11.93 -10.62 -30.94
CA ASN A 176 12.57 -11.89 -30.63
C ASN A 176 11.67 -12.80 -29.78
N ARG A 177 10.95 -12.25 -28.86
CA ARG A 177 9.97 -13.02 -28.05
C ARG A 177 8.77 -13.49 -28.87
N LEU A 178 8.26 -12.63 -29.76
CA LEU A 178 7.14 -12.98 -30.63
C LEU A 178 7.52 -14.01 -31.70
N GLN A 179 8.80 -14.10 -32.09
CA GLN A 179 9.32 -15.05 -33.08
C GLN A 179 9.83 -16.36 -32.43
N GLY A 180 10.06 -16.36 -31.10
CA GLY A 180 10.57 -17.54 -30.37
C GLY A 180 9.61 -18.73 -30.44
N PHE A 181 10.17 -19.94 -30.50
CA PHE A 181 9.44 -21.19 -30.39
C PHE A 181 9.25 -21.52 -28.89
N GLY A 182 8.01 -21.66 -28.46
CA GLY A 182 7.70 -22.18 -27.12
C GLY A 182 7.12 -21.20 -26.09
N GLU A 183 7.14 -19.88 -26.31
CA GLU A 183 6.36 -18.95 -25.49
C GLU A 183 4.97 -18.74 -26.11
N ASP A 184 3.94 -18.73 -25.27
CA ASP A 184 2.63 -18.30 -25.69
C ASP A 184 2.66 -16.80 -25.99
N LYS A 185 2.62 -16.46 -27.28
CA LYS A 185 2.64 -15.09 -27.78
C LYS A 185 1.54 -14.23 -27.17
N GLN A 186 0.36 -14.81 -26.98
CA GLN A 186 -0.76 -14.10 -26.38
C GLN A 186 -0.47 -13.76 -24.91
N SER A 187 0.07 -14.71 -24.14
CA SER A 187 0.46 -14.48 -22.75
C SER A 187 1.52 -13.37 -22.62
N PHE A 188 2.45 -13.28 -23.58
CA PHE A 188 3.45 -12.19 -23.61
C PHE A 188 2.80 -10.83 -23.91
N LEU A 189 1.90 -10.75 -24.90
CA LEU A 189 1.16 -9.53 -25.21
C LEU A 189 0.28 -9.10 -24.04
N ASP A 190 -0.39 -10.04 -23.39
CA ASP A 190 -1.22 -9.79 -22.20
C ASP A 190 -0.37 -9.25 -21.03
N LYS A 191 0.89 -9.68 -20.90
CA LYS A 191 1.83 -9.10 -19.92
C LYS A 191 2.18 -7.67 -20.25
N LEU A 192 2.45 -7.35 -21.54
CA LEU A 192 2.74 -5.97 -21.96
C LEU A 192 1.54 -5.05 -21.70
N ASN A 193 0.32 -5.52 -21.98
CA ASN A 193 -0.91 -4.76 -21.75
C ASN A 193 -1.24 -4.48 -20.26
N ARG A 194 -0.51 -5.12 -19.33
CA ARG A 194 -0.67 -4.87 -17.88
C ARG A 194 0.12 -3.67 -17.38
N TYR A 195 1.04 -3.16 -18.18
CA TYR A 195 1.79 -1.97 -17.83
C TYR A 195 0.99 -0.71 -18.16
N ASP A 196 1.05 0.24 -17.24
CA ASP A 196 0.42 1.55 -17.41
C ASP A 196 1.29 2.48 -18.29
N CYS A 197 2.62 2.23 -18.29
CA CYS A 197 3.62 2.94 -19.12
C CYS A 197 4.60 1.93 -19.72
N LEU A 198 4.83 2.01 -21.03
CA LEU A 198 5.72 1.13 -21.77
C LEU A 198 6.70 1.95 -22.59
#